data_c0e5b9761c30adcea80734626500dd6f
#
_entry.id   c0e5b9761c30adcea80734626500dd6f
#
_cell.length_a   1.000
_cell.length_b   1.000
_cell.length_c   1.000
_cell.angle_alpha   90.00
_cell.angle_beta   90.00
_cell.angle_gamma   90.00
#
_symmetry.space_group_name_H-M   'P 1'
#
loop_
_entity.id
_entity.type
_entity.pdbx_description
1 polymer ?
#
loop_
_entity_poly.entity_id
_entity_poly.type
_entity_poly.pdbx_seq_one_letter_code
_entity_poly.pdbx_strand_id
1 'polypeptide(L)'
;EYYYYNKEELLKAPKIPLIVMEDNAAVFKSMADEMVEEIKRKNALGENTVFICPVGPVGQYPYFVDMVNEQNISLKNVWFINMDEYLTDDKEWIDKEDKLSFRGFMDRTVYTKIKPELVMPEEQRIFPDPKNLTHIQDMIKKLGGVDICFGGIGINGHVAFNEASDTMTPDEFLAQHTRVLEISKETRAVNSIGDLNGALDDMPHYCITIGINEIAHARKIRLGCFRDW
;
A
#
# COMPACT_ATOMS: atom_id res chain seq x y z
N GLU A 1 -5.26 14.10 -24.33
CA GLU A 1 -6.52 14.82 -24.03
C GLU A 1 -6.69 15.02 -22.52
N TYR A 2 -6.47 14.03 -21.65
CA TYR A 2 -6.73 14.10 -20.21
C TYR A 2 -5.82 15.06 -19.42
N TYR A 3 -4.69 15.48 -19.94
CA TYR A 3 -3.83 16.50 -19.31
C TYR A 3 -4.46 17.90 -19.24
N TYR A 4 -5.55 18.11 -19.97
CA TYR A 4 -6.23 19.41 -20.04
C TYR A 4 -7.49 19.47 -19.17
N TYR A 5 -7.89 18.37 -18.53
CA TYR A 5 -9.04 18.38 -17.64
C TYR A 5 -8.75 19.16 -16.38
N ASN A 6 -9.61 20.11 -16.05
CA ASN A 6 -9.62 20.76 -14.74
C ASN A 6 -10.44 19.96 -13.74
N LYS A 7 -10.35 20.36 -12.45
CA LYS A 7 -11.05 19.69 -11.35
C LYS A 7 -12.56 19.57 -11.59
N GLU A 8 -13.20 20.62 -12.11
CA GLU A 8 -14.64 20.61 -12.32
C GLU A 8 -15.06 19.62 -13.41
N GLU A 9 -14.25 19.51 -14.47
CA GLU A 9 -14.47 18.55 -15.55
C GLU A 9 -14.30 17.12 -15.07
N LEU A 10 -13.28 16.84 -14.25
CA LEU A 10 -13.09 15.53 -13.64
C LEU A 10 -14.26 15.12 -12.74
N LEU A 11 -14.84 16.07 -12.02
CA LEU A 11 -15.95 15.82 -11.09
C LEU A 11 -17.30 15.62 -11.81
N LYS A 12 -17.46 16.12 -13.04
CA LYS A 12 -18.74 16.01 -13.78
C LYS A 12 -19.11 14.59 -14.20
N ALA A 13 -18.11 13.78 -14.57
CA ALA A 13 -18.34 12.42 -15.07
C ALA A 13 -17.13 11.51 -14.79
N PRO A 14 -16.76 11.29 -13.54
CA PRO A 14 -15.65 10.41 -13.22
C PRO A 14 -16.01 8.96 -13.58
N LYS A 15 -15.10 8.25 -14.25
CA LYS A 15 -15.28 6.82 -14.58
C LYS A 15 -15.20 5.92 -13.33
N ILE A 16 -14.50 6.40 -12.30
CA ILE A 16 -14.40 5.79 -10.98
C ILE A 16 -14.86 6.80 -9.93
N PRO A 17 -15.41 6.38 -8.77
CA PRO A 17 -15.79 7.30 -7.71
C PRO A 17 -14.61 8.20 -7.31
N LEU A 18 -14.80 9.51 -7.36
CA LEU A 18 -13.80 10.50 -7.00
C LEU A 18 -14.35 11.39 -5.87
N ILE A 19 -13.59 11.47 -4.78
CA ILE A 19 -13.91 12.29 -3.62
C ILE A 19 -12.78 13.30 -3.45
N VAL A 20 -13.11 14.58 -3.51
CA VAL A 20 -12.16 15.67 -3.23
C VAL A 20 -12.37 16.12 -1.80
N MET A 21 -11.29 16.12 -1.02
CA MET A 21 -11.27 16.52 0.38
C MET A 21 -10.56 17.86 0.56
N GLU A 22 -10.66 18.45 1.74
CA GLU A 22 -10.14 19.77 2.06
C GLU A 22 -8.61 19.80 1.95
N ASP A 23 -7.94 18.76 2.50
CA ASP A 23 -6.50 18.65 2.53
C ASP A 23 -6.03 17.19 2.64
N ASN A 24 -4.71 16.99 2.64
CA ASN A 24 -4.10 15.68 2.78
C ASN A 24 -4.44 15.00 4.12
N ALA A 25 -4.56 15.79 5.21
CA ALA A 25 -4.89 15.23 6.51
C ALA A 25 -6.31 14.63 6.52
N ALA A 26 -7.26 15.32 5.87
CA ALA A 26 -8.63 14.80 5.69
C ALA A 26 -8.65 13.48 4.90
N VAL A 27 -7.82 13.37 3.84
CA VAL A 27 -7.69 12.13 3.06
C VAL A 27 -7.12 11.02 3.92
N PHE A 28 -6.02 11.25 4.63
CA PHE A 28 -5.39 10.25 5.51
C PHE A 28 -6.33 9.78 6.63
N LYS A 29 -7.01 10.74 7.27
CA LYS A 29 -7.99 10.42 8.30
C LYS A 29 -9.14 9.57 7.74
N SER A 30 -9.66 9.91 6.58
CA SER A 30 -10.72 9.15 5.91
C SER A 30 -10.29 7.71 5.58
N MET A 31 -9.02 7.50 5.18
CA MET A 31 -8.49 6.16 4.96
C MET A 31 -8.41 5.37 6.28
N ALA A 32 -7.95 6.00 7.36
CA ALA A 32 -7.89 5.38 8.66
C ALA A 32 -9.28 5.06 9.24
N ASP A 33 -10.24 5.98 9.10
CA ASP A 33 -11.64 5.76 9.48
C ASP A 33 -12.19 4.51 8.77
N GLU A 34 -11.95 4.38 7.46
CA GLU A 34 -12.40 3.23 6.68
C GLU A 34 -11.74 1.91 7.12
N MET A 35 -10.42 1.92 7.43
CA MET A 35 -9.74 0.76 8.01
C MET A 35 -10.42 0.31 9.30
N VAL A 36 -10.66 1.25 10.21
CA VAL A 36 -11.25 0.98 11.53
C VAL A 36 -12.68 0.47 11.41
N GLU A 37 -13.51 1.10 10.59
CA GLU A 37 -14.91 0.70 10.41
C GLU A 37 -15.02 -0.71 9.81
N GLU A 38 -14.20 -1.06 8.81
CA GLU A 38 -14.22 -2.41 8.26
C GLU A 38 -13.75 -3.46 9.28
N ILE A 39 -12.71 -3.16 10.07
CA ILE A 39 -12.26 -4.06 11.15
C ILE A 39 -13.37 -4.27 12.18
N LYS A 40 -14.04 -3.21 12.63
CA LYS A 40 -15.15 -3.33 13.59
C LYS A 40 -16.28 -4.18 13.02
N ARG A 41 -16.66 -3.93 11.76
CA ARG A 41 -17.70 -4.68 11.06
C ARG A 41 -17.38 -6.18 11.02
N LYS A 42 -16.15 -6.53 10.62
CA LYS A 42 -15.69 -7.91 10.50
C LYS A 42 -15.53 -8.59 11.86
N ASN A 43 -14.99 -7.88 12.85
CA ASN A 43 -14.89 -8.37 14.22
C ASN A 43 -16.27 -8.72 14.81
N ALA A 44 -17.29 -7.91 14.56
CA ALA A 44 -18.65 -8.18 15.00
C ALA A 44 -19.27 -9.45 14.39
N LEU A 45 -18.78 -9.85 13.21
CA LEU A 45 -19.19 -11.07 12.51
C LEU A 45 -18.30 -12.29 12.84
N GLY A 46 -17.20 -12.08 13.58
CA GLY A 46 -16.21 -13.13 13.84
C GLY A 46 -15.39 -13.51 12.60
N GLU A 47 -15.29 -12.60 11.63
CA GLU A 47 -14.59 -12.81 10.36
C GLU A 47 -13.19 -12.18 10.36
N ASN A 48 -12.30 -12.69 9.50
CA ASN A 48 -11.01 -12.07 9.24
C ASN A 48 -11.20 -10.80 8.40
N THR A 49 -10.40 -9.76 8.71
CA THR A 49 -10.23 -8.59 7.85
C THR A 49 -8.90 -8.71 7.12
N VAL A 50 -8.90 -8.55 5.81
CA VAL A 50 -7.70 -8.65 4.97
C VAL A 50 -7.51 -7.36 4.20
N PHE A 51 -6.43 -6.64 4.50
CA PHE A 51 -6.06 -5.42 3.79
C PHE A 51 -4.78 -5.58 3.01
N ILE A 52 -4.72 -4.99 1.83
CA ILE A 52 -3.47 -4.62 1.18
C ILE A 52 -3.11 -3.21 1.67
N CYS A 53 -1.87 -3.06 2.17
CA CYS A 53 -1.40 -1.86 2.86
C CYS A 53 -0.15 -1.28 2.17
N PRO A 54 -0.10 0.05 1.89
CA PRO A 54 1.07 0.71 1.31
C PRO A 54 2.07 1.14 2.38
N VAL A 55 3.32 1.32 2.01
CA VAL A 55 4.26 2.20 2.69
C VAL A 55 4.65 3.32 1.72
N GLY A 56 3.76 4.28 1.60
CA GLY A 56 3.68 5.40 0.68
C GLY A 56 2.38 5.30 -0.11
N PRO A 57 1.31 5.97 0.37
CA PRO A 57 1.22 6.93 1.49
C PRO A 57 1.22 6.31 2.88
N VAL A 58 1.61 7.08 3.89
CA VAL A 58 1.77 6.62 5.28
C VAL A 58 1.00 7.44 6.33
N GLY A 59 0.46 8.58 5.95
CA GLY A 59 -0.18 9.51 6.89
C GLY A 59 -1.46 8.99 7.55
N GLN A 60 -2.05 7.92 7.06
CA GLN A 60 -3.19 7.24 7.66
C GLN A 60 -2.82 6.45 8.92
N TYR A 61 -1.57 5.98 9.04
CA TYR A 61 -1.21 5.08 10.13
C TYR A 61 -1.23 5.72 11.52
N PRO A 62 -0.79 6.95 11.75
CA PRO A 62 -0.95 7.59 13.06
C PRO A 62 -2.41 7.63 13.51
N TYR A 63 -3.32 8.07 12.64
CA TYR A 63 -4.76 8.09 12.95
C TYR A 63 -5.31 6.67 13.24
N PHE A 64 -4.90 5.69 12.45
CA PHE A 64 -5.30 4.30 12.64
C PHE A 64 -4.84 3.77 14.00
N VAL A 65 -3.56 3.97 14.36
CA VAL A 65 -2.98 3.53 15.64
C VAL A 65 -3.70 4.17 16.82
N ASP A 66 -3.93 5.49 16.76
CA ASP A 66 -4.62 6.23 17.81
C ASP A 66 -6.04 5.68 18.00
N MET A 67 -6.82 5.53 16.94
CA MET A 67 -8.18 5.00 17.01
C MET A 67 -8.23 3.57 17.53
N VAL A 68 -7.32 2.69 17.09
CA VAL A 68 -7.22 1.30 17.58
C VAL A 68 -6.98 1.28 19.08
N ASN A 69 -6.05 2.11 19.56
CA ASN A 69 -5.70 2.17 20.98
C ASN A 69 -6.80 2.81 21.85
N GLU A 70 -7.37 3.92 21.41
CA GLU A 70 -8.39 4.66 22.15
C GLU A 70 -9.70 3.87 22.23
N GLN A 71 -10.10 3.23 21.16
CA GLN A 71 -11.35 2.48 21.07
C GLN A 71 -11.18 1.00 21.48
N ASN A 72 -9.97 0.57 21.87
CA ASN A 72 -9.63 -0.82 22.22
C ASN A 72 -10.06 -1.84 21.15
N ILE A 73 -9.74 -1.57 19.89
CA ILE A 73 -10.13 -2.41 18.75
C ILE A 73 -9.15 -3.58 18.63
N SER A 74 -9.64 -4.80 18.72
CA SER A 74 -8.82 -6.00 18.52
C SER A 74 -8.43 -6.16 17.06
N LEU A 75 -7.14 -6.34 16.80
CA LEU A 75 -6.59 -6.68 15.49
C LEU A 75 -6.25 -8.17 15.36
N LYS A 76 -6.68 -9.02 16.29
CA LYS A 76 -6.33 -10.46 16.32
C LYS A 76 -6.78 -11.23 15.08
N ASN A 77 -7.81 -10.74 14.37
CA ASN A 77 -8.32 -11.31 13.13
C ASN A 77 -7.98 -10.44 11.90
N VAL A 78 -7.01 -9.51 12.02
CA VAL A 78 -6.64 -8.59 10.93
C VAL A 78 -5.36 -9.04 10.28
N TRP A 79 -5.36 -9.10 8.95
CA TRP A 79 -4.23 -9.45 8.10
C TRP A 79 -3.81 -8.25 7.27
N PHE A 80 -2.56 -7.83 7.42
CA PHE A 80 -1.96 -6.80 6.59
C PHE A 80 -1.03 -7.46 5.57
N ILE A 81 -1.37 -7.31 4.29
CA ILE A 81 -0.52 -7.67 3.15
C ILE A 81 0.10 -6.38 2.63
N ASN A 82 1.38 -6.17 2.91
CA ASN A 82 2.08 -4.98 2.44
C ASN A 82 2.38 -5.10 0.94
N MET A 83 2.37 -3.97 0.24
CA MET A 83 2.48 -3.94 -1.23
C MET A 83 3.86 -4.34 -1.73
N ASP A 84 4.91 -3.93 -1.02
CA ASP A 84 6.26 -3.95 -1.56
C ASP A 84 7.33 -3.86 -0.48
N GLU A 85 8.58 -4.06 -0.89
CA GLU A 85 9.79 -3.80 -0.12
C GLU A 85 10.95 -3.52 -1.08
N TYR A 86 11.86 -2.67 -0.68
CA TYR A 86 13.12 -2.47 -1.39
C TYR A 86 14.03 -3.69 -1.26
N LEU A 87 14.83 -3.92 -2.31
CA LEU A 87 15.79 -5.00 -2.38
C LEU A 87 17.21 -4.45 -2.59
N THR A 88 18.19 -5.21 -2.12
CA THR A 88 19.61 -5.03 -2.47
C THR A 88 19.85 -5.36 -3.94
N ASP A 89 21.05 -5.09 -4.46
CA ASP A 89 21.45 -5.49 -5.82
C ASP A 89 21.45 -7.03 -6.01
N ASP A 90 21.60 -7.79 -4.91
CA ASP A 90 21.49 -9.26 -4.90
C ASP A 90 20.03 -9.76 -4.85
N LYS A 91 19.05 -8.87 -4.92
CA LYS A 91 17.59 -9.15 -4.84
C LYS A 91 17.15 -9.78 -3.51
N GLU A 92 17.88 -9.50 -2.45
CA GLU A 92 17.46 -9.82 -1.08
C GLU A 92 16.78 -8.59 -0.46
N TRP A 93 15.93 -8.79 0.52
CA TRP A 93 15.37 -7.67 1.29
C TRP A 93 16.48 -6.79 1.87
N ILE A 94 16.37 -5.47 1.78
CA ILE A 94 17.27 -4.56 2.53
C ILE A 94 17.17 -4.82 4.03
N ASP A 95 18.13 -4.34 4.81
CA ASP A 95 18.08 -4.48 6.26
C ASP A 95 16.81 -3.84 6.82
N LYS A 96 16.14 -4.52 7.73
CA LYS A 96 14.93 -4.03 8.39
C LYS A 96 15.16 -2.75 9.19
N GLU A 97 16.39 -2.57 9.71
CA GLU A 97 16.79 -1.35 10.43
C GLU A 97 17.12 -0.18 9.49
N ASP A 98 17.24 -0.42 8.20
CA ASP A 98 17.40 0.65 7.21
C ASP A 98 16.18 1.57 7.25
N LYS A 99 16.43 2.89 7.15
CA LYS A 99 15.37 3.90 7.14
C LYS A 99 14.40 3.76 5.97
N LEU A 100 14.86 3.19 4.86
CA LEU A 100 14.06 2.93 3.67
C LEU A 100 13.24 1.65 3.76
N SER A 101 13.53 0.74 4.72
CA SER A 101 12.78 -0.51 4.83
C SER A 101 11.32 -0.29 5.19
N PHE A 102 10.43 -0.79 4.35
CA PHE A 102 8.99 -0.76 4.60
C PHE A 102 8.59 -1.69 5.73
N ARG A 103 9.25 -2.84 5.88
CA ARG A 103 9.11 -3.75 7.04
C ARG A 103 9.47 -3.02 8.33
N GLY A 104 10.62 -2.35 8.34
CA GLY A 104 11.07 -1.55 9.47
C GLY A 104 10.14 -0.37 9.77
N PHE A 105 9.66 0.31 8.74
CA PHE A 105 8.67 1.37 8.89
C PHE A 105 7.40 0.87 9.60
N MET A 106 6.79 -0.21 9.12
CA MET A 106 5.56 -0.75 9.71
C MET A 106 5.76 -1.19 11.16
N ASP A 107 6.91 -1.77 11.49
CA ASP A 107 7.22 -2.12 12.88
C ASP A 107 7.32 -0.88 13.77
N ARG A 108 8.13 0.11 13.36
CA ARG A 108 8.39 1.32 14.17
C ARG A 108 7.17 2.21 14.34
N THR A 109 6.29 2.27 13.33
CA THR A 109 5.21 3.27 13.28
C THR A 109 3.81 2.71 13.48
N VAL A 110 3.63 1.41 13.31
CA VAL A 110 2.34 0.75 13.46
C VAL A 110 2.38 -0.30 14.56
N TYR A 111 3.08 -1.41 14.33
CA TYR A 111 2.93 -2.59 15.18
C TYR A 111 3.39 -2.38 16.63
N THR A 112 4.51 -1.66 16.84
CA THR A 112 5.02 -1.34 18.18
C THR A 112 4.26 -0.22 18.89
N LYS A 113 3.41 0.53 18.16
CA LYS A 113 2.61 1.63 18.72
C LYS A 113 1.21 1.20 19.16
N ILE A 114 0.77 0.04 18.70
CA ILE A 114 -0.50 -0.57 19.13
C ILE A 114 -0.27 -1.34 20.43
N LYS A 115 -1.23 -1.25 21.35
CA LYS A 115 -1.20 -1.97 22.62
C LYS A 115 -0.96 -3.49 22.38
N PRO A 116 -0.08 -4.16 23.13
CA PRO A 116 0.28 -5.57 22.88
C PRO A 116 -0.91 -6.52 22.86
N GLU A 117 -1.94 -6.25 23.66
CA GLU A 117 -3.15 -7.05 23.72
C GLU A 117 -4.06 -6.89 22.48
N LEU A 118 -3.91 -5.79 21.72
CA LEU A 118 -4.74 -5.49 20.56
C LEU A 118 -4.09 -5.86 19.24
N VAL A 119 -2.76 -5.75 19.13
CA VAL A 119 -2.02 -5.91 17.89
C VAL A 119 -2.18 -7.32 17.30
N MET A 120 -2.19 -7.42 15.96
CA MET A 120 -2.20 -8.71 15.27
C MET A 120 -0.92 -9.50 15.51
N PRO A 121 -0.99 -10.85 15.50
CA PRO A 121 0.18 -11.73 15.52
C PRO A 121 1.15 -11.43 14.36
N GLU A 122 2.42 -11.80 14.52
CA GLU A 122 3.45 -11.50 13.52
C GLU A 122 3.19 -12.21 12.18
N GLU A 123 2.67 -13.42 12.21
CA GLU A 123 2.29 -14.20 11.02
C GLU A 123 1.16 -13.59 10.19
N GLN A 124 0.50 -12.55 10.71
CA GLN A 124 -0.54 -11.79 9.97
C GLN A 124 0.00 -10.50 9.34
N ARG A 125 1.31 -10.22 9.50
CA ARG A 125 2.01 -9.04 8.97
C ARG A 125 2.81 -9.44 7.74
N ILE A 126 2.13 -9.60 6.62
CA ILE A 126 2.68 -10.22 5.41
C ILE A 126 3.40 -9.19 4.54
N PHE A 127 4.59 -9.56 4.06
CA PHE A 127 5.34 -8.84 3.02
C PHE A 127 5.62 -9.78 1.85
N PRO A 128 5.72 -9.27 0.62
CA PRO A 128 6.14 -10.08 -0.52
C PRO A 128 7.59 -10.55 -0.32
N ASP A 129 7.83 -11.84 -0.58
CA ASP A 129 9.13 -12.49 -0.36
C ASP A 129 9.82 -12.76 -1.71
N PRO A 130 11.02 -12.20 -1.97
CA PRO A 130 11.74 -12.45 -3.22
C PRO A 130 12.13 -13.93 -3.42
N LYS A 131 12.14 -14.74 -2.34
CA LYS A 131 12.38 -16.19 -2.41
C LYS A 131 11.12 -17.02 -2.65
N ASN A 132 9.93 -16.39 -2.51
CA ASN A 132 8.65 -17.07 -2.72
C ASN A 132 7.61 -16.11 -3.36
N LEU A 133 7.68 -15.96 -4.66
CA LEU A 133 6.86 -15.00 -5.40
C LEU A 133 5.36 -15.35 -5.41
N THR A 134 4.98 -16.59 -5.11
CA THR A 134 3.56 -16.99 -5.03
C THR A 134 2.97 -16.80 -3.64
N HIS A 135 3.78 -16.47 -2.64
CA HIS A 135 3.36 -16.37 -1.23
C HIS A 135 2.12 -15.49 -1.04
N ILE A 136 2.10 -14.32 -1.67
CA ILE A 136 0.98 -13.37 -1.55
C ILE A 136 -0.31 -13.96 -2.14
N GLN A 137 -0.23 -14.56 -3.34
CA GLN A 137 -1.39 -15.20 -3.98
C GLN A 137 -1.95 -16.33 -3.12
N ASP A 138 -1.08 -17.19 -2.59
CA ASP A 138 -1.46 -18.33 -1.77
C ASP A 138 -2.14 -17.85 -0.47
N MET A 139 -1.61 -16.78 0.14
CA MET A 139 -2.22 -16.16 1.33
C MET A 139 -3.59 -15.54 1.02
N ILE A 140 -3.71 -14.75 -0.05
CA ILE A 140 -4.99 -14.16 -0.48
C ILE A 140 -6.03 -15.27 -0.72
N LYS A 141 -5.65 -16.32 -1.43
CA LYS A 141 -6.52 -17.47 -1.69
C LYS A 141 -6.96 -18.18 -0.39
N LYS A 142 -6.01 -18.42 0.53
CA LYS A 142 -6.27 -19.04 1.83
C LYS A 142 -7.23 -18.21 2.69
N LEU A 143 -7.10 -16.87 2.64
CA LEU A 143 -7.92 -15.93 3.41
C LEU A 143 -9.29 -15.62 2.75
N GLY A 144 -9.54 -16.12 1.54
CA GLY A 144 -10.80 -15.91 0.83
C GLY A 144 -10.91 -14.56 0.12
N GLY A 145 -9.78 -13.90 -0.14
CA GLY A 145 -9.69 -12.63 -0.86
C GLY A 145 -9.22 -11.46 0.02
N VAL A 146 -9.18 -10.28 -0.58
CA VAL A 146 -8.82 -9.00 0.06
C VAL A 146 -10.08 -8.16 0.23
N ASP A 147 -10.31 -7.64 1.41
CA ASP A 147 -11.46 -6.76 1.67
C ASP A 147 -11.24 -5.38 1.07
N ILE A 148 -10.12 -4.71 1.42
CA ILE A 148 -9.78 -3.40 0.88
C ILE A 148 -8.29 -3.33 0.56
N CYS A 149 -7.98 -2.82 -0.63
CA CYS A 149 -6.64 -2.41 -1.00
C CYS A 149 -6.52 -0.90 -0.80
N PHE A 150 -5.66 -0.48 0.12
CA PHE A 150 -5.27 0.92 0.31
C PHE A 150 -3.99 1.20 -0.47
N GLY A 151 -3.87 2.38 -1.07
CA GLY A 151 -2.68 2.76 -1.81
C GLY A 151 -2.62 4.24 -2.15
N GLY A 152 -1.58 4.61 -2.86
CA GLY A 152 -1.42 5.92 -3.49
C GLY A 152 -1.30 5.78 -5.01
N ILE A 153 -1.24 6.91 -5.68
CA ILE A 153 -0.90 7.01 -7.10
C ILE A 153 0.43 7.75 -7.19
N GLY A 154 1.44 7.14 -7.80
CA GLY A 154 2.76 7.72 -7.94
C GLY A 154 2.89 8.64 -9.16
N ILE A 155 4.10 9.20 -9.37
CA ILE A 155 4.37 10.27 -10.34
C ILE A 155 3.97 9.94 -11.79
N ASN A 156 4.11 8.69 -12.21
CA ASN A 156 3.75 8.22 -13.55
C ASN A 156 2.44 7.42 -13.58
N GLY A 157 1.60 7.59 -12.56
CA GLY A 157 0.32 6.87 -12.43
C GLY A 157 0.42 5.47 -11.86
N HIS A 158 1.59 5.06 -11.36
CA HIS A 158 1.77 3.72 -10.80
C HIS A 158 1.00 3.51 -9.48
N VAL A 159 0.62 2.27 -9.23
CA VAL A 159 0.13 1.79 -7.94
C VAL A 159 1.06 0.68 -7.46
N ALA A 160 1.55 0.75 -6.21
CA ALA A 160 2.72 0.02 -5.75
C ALA A 160 3.92 0.34 -6.66
N PHE A 161 4.73 -0.62 -7.13
CA PHE A 161 5.71 -0.38 -8.18
C PHE A 161 5.26 -0.89 -9.57
N ASN A 162 3.94 -0.93 -9.82
CA ASN A 162 3.39 -1.29 -11.12
C ASN A 162 3.27 -0.04 -12.01
N GLU A 163 4.30 0.23 -12.77
CA GLU A 163 4.38 1.38 -13.67
C GLU A 163 3.71 1.10 -15.02
N ALA A 164 3.22 2.16 -15.69
CA ALA A 164 2.65 2.04 -17.02
C ALA A 164 3.65 1.42 -18.01
N SER A 165 3.14 0.62 -18.93
CA SER A 165 3.93 -0.05 -19.96
C SER A 165 3.41 0.32 -21.35
N ASP A 166 4.32 0.73 -22.24
CA ASP A 166 4.01 0.99 -23.63
C ASP A 166 3.94 -0.30 -24.49
N THR A 167 4.34 -1.44 -23.91
CA THR A 167 4.46 -2.72 -24.62
C THR A 167 3.43 -3.76 -24.20
N MET A 168 2.74 -3.56 -23.08
CA MET A 168 1.73 -4.49 -22.56
C MET A 168 0.32 -4.03 -22.97
N THR A 169 -0.52 -4.97 -23.34
CA THR A 169 -1.96 -4.74 -23.41
C THR A 169 -2.54 -4.58 -21.98
N PRO A 170 -3.72 -3.96 -21.82
CA PRO A 170 -4.39 -3.88 -20.53
C PRO A 170 -4.58 -5.25 -19.84
N ASP A 171 -4.90 -6.30 -20.59
CA ASP A 171 -5.08 -7.65 -20.05
C ASP A 171 -3.77 -8.26 -19.54
N GLU A 172 -2.68 -8.08 -20.28
CA GLU A 172 -1.34 -8.51 -19.84
C GLU A 172 -0.90 -7.73 -18.60
N PHE A 173 -1.20 -6.44 -18.53
CA PHE A 173 -0.89 -5.63 -17.34
C PHE A 173 -1.71 -6.07 -16.12
N LEU A 174 -3.01 -6.32 -16.29
CA LEU A 174 -3.89 -6.84 -15.26
C LEU A 174 -3.52 -8.27 -14.79
N ALA A 175 -2.85 -9.04 -15.62
CA ALA A 175 -2.37 -10.39 -15.29
C ALA A 175 -1.04 -10.39 -14.49
N GLN A 176 -0.41 -9.23 -14.28
CA GLN A 176 0.86 -9.15 -13.54
C GLN A 176 0.66 -9.52 -12.07
N HIS A 177 1.44 -10.48 -11.61
CA HIS A 177 1.49 -10.93 -10.22
C HIS A 177 2.71 -10.37 -9.47
N THR A 178 2.81 -10.70 -8.19
CA THR A 178 3.95 -10.38 -7.33
C THR A 178 5.27 -10.74 -8.01
N ARG A 179 6.19 -9.78 -8.10
CA ARG A 179 7.46 -9.94 -8.81
C ARG A 179 8.56 -9.02 -8.30
N VAL A 180 9.78 -9.42 -8.55
CA VAL A 180 10.97 -8.56 -8.43
C VAL A 180 11.12 -7.75 -9.71
N LEU A 181 11.40 -6.46 -9.60
CA LEU A 181 11.66 -5.58 -10.73
C LEU A 181 12.72 -4.52 -10.42
N GLU A 182 13.28 -3.96 -11.48
CA GLU A 182 14.10 -2.76 -11.40
C GLU A 182 13.18 -1.54 -11.34
N ILE A 183 13.46 -0.63 -10.39
CA ILE A 183 12.66 0.58 -10.18
C ILE A 183 13.05 1.62 -11.25
N SER A 184 12.08 2.26 -11.88
CA SER A 184 12.34 3.29 -12.87
C SER A 184 13.16 4.44 -12.31
N LYS A 185 13.89 5.13 -13.18
CA LYS A 185 14.71 6.30 -12.80
C LYS A 185 13.83 7.42 -12.26
N GLU A 186 12.64 7.60 -12.81
CA GLU A 186 11.66 8.60 -12.42
C GLU A 186 11.19 8.36 -10.99
N THR A 187 10.78 7.14 -10.68
CA THR A 187 10.35 6.75 -9.33
C THR A 187 11.49 6.86 -8.32
N ARG A 188 12.71 6.38 -8.67
CA ARG A 188 13.88 6.54 -7.81
C ARG A 188 14.21 8.01 -7.55
N ALA A 189 14.17 8.86 -8.59
CA ALA A 189 14.45 10.27 -8.44
C ALA A 189 13.46 10.97 -7.48
N VAL A 190 12.16 10.71 -7.64
CA VAL A 190 11.13 11.29 -6.77
C VAL A 190 11.28 10.80 -5.33
N ASN A 191 11.48 9.49 -5.12
CA ASN A 191 11.64 8.92 -3.79
C ASN A 191 12.92 9.42 -3.11
N SER A 192 14.04 9.58 -3.87
CA SER A 192 15.28 10.11 -3.31
C SER A 192 15.12 11.53 -2.74
N ILE A 193 14.31 12.38 -3.36
CA ILE A 193 14.03 13.73 -2.86
C ILE A 193 13.34 13.66 -1.50
N GLY A 194 12.32 12.80 -1.36
CA GLY A 194 11.56 12.65 -0.11
C GLY A 194 12.35 11.96 1.00
N ASP A 195 13.03 10.87 0.67
CA ASP A 195 13.58 9.95 1.68
C ASP A 195 15.08 10.17 1.94
N LEU A 196 15.84 10.65 0.93
CA LEU A 196 17.30 10.76 0.95
C LEU A 196 17.82 12.18 0.67
N ASN A 197 16.98 13.21 0.71
CA ASN A 197 17.36 14.60 0.40
C ASN A 197 18.04 14.73 -0.99
N GLY A 198 17.62 13.91 -1.95
CA GLY A 198 18.13 13.94 -3.32
C GLY A 198 19.34 13.04 -3.61
N ALA A 199 19.79 12.22 -2.64
CA ALA A 199 20.88 11.25 -2.87
C ALA A 199 20.38 10.06 -3.71
N LEU A 200 20.29 10.27 -5.03
CA LEU A 200 19.75 9.28 -5.97
C LEU A 200 20.57 7.98 -6.03
N ASP A 201 21.88 8.09 -5.90
CA ASP A 201 22.78 6.93 -5.98
C ASP A 201 22.62 5.98 -4.78
N ASP A 202 22.10 6.49 -3.65
CA ASP A 202 21.82 5.70 -2.46
C ASP A 202 20.43 5.03 -2.49
N MET A 203 19.59 5.35 -3.50
CA MET A 203 18.29 4.69 -3.67
C MET A 203 18.45 3.28 -4.21
N PRO A 204 17.77 2.28 -3.61
CA PRO A 204 17.76 0.91 -4.14
C PRO A 204 17.36 0.85 -5.61
N HIS A 205 18.02 -0.03 -6.36
CA HIS A 205 17.71 -0.24 -7.78
C HIS A 205 16.53 -1.19 -7.97
N TYR A 206 16.34 -2.10 -7.02
CA TYR A 206 15.35 -3.16 -7.11
C TYR A 206 14.32 -3.10 -5.99
N CYS A 207 13.14 -3.60 -6.30
CA CYS A 207 12.09 -3.86 -5.32
C CYS A 207 11.39 -5.18 -5.62
N ILE A 208 10.68 -5.69 -4.62
CA ILE A 208 9.62 -6.67 -4.83
C ILE A 208 8.28 -5.97 -4.60
N THR A 209 7.32 -6.21 -5.48
CA THR A 209 5.99 -5.57 -5.42
C THR A 209 4.90 -6.57 -5.74
N ILE A 210 3.74 -6.43 -5.11
CA ILE A 210 2.54 -7.14 -5.54
C ILE A 210 2.15 -6.69 -6.95
N GLY A 211 1.51 -7.56 -7.70
CA GLY A 211 1.05 -7.24 -9.04
C GLY A 211 -0.29 -6.51 -9.07
N ILE A 212 -0.62 -5.98 -10.23
CA ILE A 212 -1.96 -5.38 -10.45
C ILE A 212 -3.06 -6.44 -10.29
N ASN A 213 -2.75 -7.71 -10.53
CA ASN A 213 -3.72 -8.80 -10.36
C ASN A 213 -4.23 -8.88 -8.91
N GLU A 214 -3.33 -8.88 -7.93
CA GLU A 214 -3.69 -8.93 -6.51
C GLU A 214 -4.47 -7.68 -6.09
N ILE A 215 -4.09 -6.51 -6.60
CA ILE A 215 -4.74 -5.23 -6.32
C ILE A 215 -6.15 -5.21 -6.93
N ALA A 216 -6.28 -5.55 -8.21
CA ALA A 216 -7.54 -5.45 -8.96
C ALA A 216 -8.62 -6.43 -8.47
N HIS A 217 -8.22 -7.53 -7.81
CA HIS A 217 -9.15 -8.50 -7.25
C HIS A 217 -9.56 -8.21 -5.79
N ALA A 218 -9.09 -7.10 -5.19
CA ALA A 218 -9.64 -6.63 -3.92
C ALA A 218 -11.12 -6.24 -4.10
N ARG A 219 -11.94 -6.51 -3.08
CA ARG A 219 -13.38 -6.16 -3.10
C ARG A 219 -13.60 -4.65 -3.21
N LYS A 220 -12.65 -3.88 -2.66
CA LYS A 220 -12.62 -2.42 -2.75
C LYS A 220 -11.18 -1.95 -2.90
N ILE A 221 -10.97 -0.92 -3.72
CA ILE A 221 -9.69 -0.25 -3.87
C ILE A 221 -9.86 1.21 -3.44
N ARG A 222 -9.02 1.67 -2.52
CA ARG A 222 -9.02 3.02 -1.98
C ARG A 222 -7.66 3.66 -2.22
N LEU A 223 -7.57 4.52 -3.24
CA LEU A 223 -6.34 5.22 -3.57
C LEU A 223 -6.43 6.69 -3.14
N GLY A 224 -5.34 7.20 -2.58
CA GLY A 224 -5.18 8.59 -2.25
C GLY A 224 -4.18 9.26 -3.18
N CYS A 225 -4.49 10.47 -3.65
CA CYS A 225 -3.58 11.35 -4.38
C CYS A 225 -3.22 12.52 -3.47
N PHE A 226 -1.93 12.73 -3.22
CA PHE A 226 -1.44 13.64 -2.18
C PHE A 226 -0.50 14.72 -2.72
N ARG A 227 -0.21 14.70 -4.01
CA ARG A 227 0.74 15.62 -4.64
C ARG A 227 0.16 16.18 -5.94
N ASP A 228 0.58 17.40 -6.24
CA ASP A 228 0.28 18.07 -7.51
C ASP A 228 1.38 17.72 -8.53
N TRP A 229 1.21 16.66 -9.28
CA TRP A 229 2.09 16.28 -10.40
C TRP A 229 1.40 16.24 -11.73
#